data_706517adaad724b889fcb0470a3be614
#
_entry.id   706517adaad724b889fcb0470a3be614
#
_cell.length_a   1.000
_cell.length_b   1.000
_cell.length_c   1.000
_cell.angle_alpha   90.00
_cell.angle_beta   90.00
_cell.angle_gamma   90.00
#
_symmetry.space_group_name_H-M   'P 1'
#
loop_
_entity.id
_entity.type
_entity.pdbx_description
1 polymer ?
#
loop_
_entity_poly.entity_id
_entity_poly.type
_entity_poly.pdbx_seq_one_letter_code
_entity_poly.pdbx_strand_id
1 'polypeptide(L)'
;MNFSHQFILSFLIFFGIGCGSKGSIETMENGLIIENQVIGEGAEAQDYNKVVVNYTGTLEDGSVFDSSLNPGRGPFTFTLGVGSVIKGWDLGVKGMKVGGKRKLTIPSDLGYGDKGAGNLIPPGATLIFEVELLEVEEY
;
A
#
# COMPACT_ATOMS: atom_id res chain seq x y z
N MET A 1 -26.66 -19.43 -30.59
CA MET A 1 -26.44 -19.30 -30.30
C MET A 1 -25.47 -18.75 -30.08
N ASN A 2 -25.09 -18.45 -29.99
CA ASN A 2 -24.30 -18.08 -29.78
C ASN A 2 -23.81 -17.23 -29.17
N PHE A 3 -23.74 -16.99 -28.50
CA PHE A 3 -23.38 -16.34 -27.83
C PHE A 3 -22.29 -16.23 -27.51
N SER A 4 -21.89 -16.49 -27.36
CA SER A 4 -20.99 -16.54 -26.97
C SER A 4 -20.03 -15.82 -27.23
N HIS A 5 -19.92 -15.64 -27.49
CA HIS A 5 -19.03 -15.07 -27.62
C HIS A 5 -18.61 -14.02 -27.32
N GLN A 6 -18.94 -13.69 -27.00
CA GLN A 6 -18.70 -12.78 -26.72
C GLN A 6 -17.93 -12.51 -25.95
N PHE A 7 -17.72 -12.78 -25.40
CA PHE A 7 -17.05 -12.56 -24.55
C PHE A 7 -15.79 -12.30 -24.63
N ILE A 8 -15.49 -12.46 -24.98
CA ILE A 8 -14.41 -12.38 -25.11
C ILE A 8 -13.78 -11.29 -25.13
N LEU A 9 -14.04 -10.76 -25.27
CA LEU A 9 -13.51 -9.74 -25.31
C LEU A 9 -12.99 -9.14 -24.49
N SER A 10 -13.27 -9.34 -23.86
CA SER A 10 -12.89 -8.91 -23.09
C SER A 10 -11.72 -8.83 -22.82
N PHE A 11 -11.47 -9.25 -22.94
CA PHE A 11 -10.48 -9.36 -22.54
C PHE A 11 -9.57 -8.70 -22.87
N LEU A 12 -9.74 -8.53 -23.39
CA LEU A 12 -8.93 -8.13 -23.65
C LEU A 12 -8.29 -7.28 -23.40
N ILE A 13 -8.58 -7.37 -23.31
CA ILE A 13 -8.01 -6.80 -23.02
C ILE A 13 -7.20 -6.34 -22.69
N PHE A 14 -7.26 -6.71 -22.66
CA PHE A 14 -6.55 -6.50 -22.22
C PHE A 14 -5.70 -6.01 -22.18
N PHE A 15 -5.62 -6.14 -22.35
CA PHE A 15 -4.80 -5.88 -22.21
C PHE A 15 -4.01 -5.27 -22.22
N GLY A 16 -4.00 -5.17 -22.41
CA GLY A 16 -3.31 -4.83 -22.25
C GLY A 16 -2.71 -4.19 -22.24
N ILE A 17 -2.75 -3.97 -22.34
CA ILE A 17 -2.19 -3.34 -22.32
C ILE A 17 -1.41 -2.98 -21.81
N GLY A 18 -1.29 -3.21 -21.41
CA GLY A 18 -0.77 -3.05 -20.66
C GLY A 18 0.21 -2.59 -20.33
N CYS A 19 0.45 -2.55 -20.34
CA CYS A 19 1.51 -2.21 -20.13
C CYS A 19 1.67 -1.25 -19.28
N GLY A 20 1.81 -0.96 -19.18
CA GLY A 20 2.04 -0.05 -18.46
C GLY A 20 1.71 0.16 -17.24
N SER A 21 1.21 -0.42 -16.85
CA SER A 21 1.07 -0.40 -15.61
C SER A 21 1.11 0.86 -14.96
N LYS A 22 0.52 1.80 -15.41
CA LYS A 22 0.47 2.93 -14.80
C LYS A 22 -0.31 2.80 -13.67
N GLY A 23 -0.16 3.45 -12.73
CA GLY A 23 -0.81 3.32 -11.53
C GLY A 23 -2.25 3.67 -11.56
N SER A 24 -3.01 3.02 -10.74
CA SER A 24 -4.40 3.35 -10.53
C SER A 24 -4.53 3.98 -9.16
N ILE A 25 -5.54 4.81 -8.99
CA ILE A 25 -5.85 5.43 -7.71
C ILE A 25 -7.21 4.93 -7.27
N GLU A 26 -7.29 4.45 -6.06
CA GLU A 26 -8.51 3.94 -5.50
C GLU A 26 -8.78 4.66 -4.17
N THR A 27 -9.98 5.20 -4.00
CA THR A 27 -10.38 5.82 -2.75
C THR A 27 -11.39 4.92 -2.09
N MET A 28 -11.09 4.47 -0.89
CA MET A 28 -11.97 3.57 -0.15
C MET A 28 -12.96 4.37 0.67
N GLU A 29 -14.05 3.72 1.07
CA GLU A 29 -15.11 4.40 1.83
C GLU A 29 -14.63 4.96 3.15
N ASN A 30 -13.63 4.35 3.74
CA ASN A 30 -13.10 4.80 5.02
C ASN A 30 -12.10 5.96 4.86
N GLY A 31 -11.90 6.45 3.65
CA GLY A 31 -11.02 7.58 3.39
C GLY A 31 -9.60 7.23 3.00
N LEU A 32 -9.24 5.96 3.07
CA LEU A 32 -7.90 5.53 2.65
C LEU A 32 -7.77 5.68 1.13
N ILE A 33 -6.71 6.31 0.68
CA ILE A 33 -6.44 6.45 -0.74
C ILE A 33 -5.21 5.62 -1.07
N ILE A 34 -5.36 4.72 -2.03
CA ILE A 34 -4.29 3.84 -2.47
C ILE A 34 -3.93 4.21 -3.90
N GLU A 35 -2.68 4.58 -4.11
CA GLU A 35 -2.20 4.88 -5.45
C GLU A 35 -1.14 3.86 -5.81
N ASN A 36 -1.41 3.02 -6.81
CA ASN A 36 -0.45 2.04 -7.28
C ASN A 36 0.51 2.73 -8.22
N GLN A 37 1.74 2.94 -7.77
CA GLN A 37 2.75 3.61 -8.59
C GLN A 37 3.46 2.61 -9.48
N VAL A 38 3.73 1.43 -8.96
CA VAL A 38 4.32 0.32 -9.72
C VAL A 38 3.58 -0.94 -9.30
N ILE A 39 3.13 -1.72 -10.29
CA ILE A 39 2.52 -3.01 -10.02
C ILE A 39 3.63 -4.05 -10.06
N GLY A 40 3.85 -4.75 -8.98
CA GLY A 40 4.86 -5.79 -8.92
C GLY A 40 4.43 -7.03 -9.66
N GLU A 41 5.38 -7.95 -9.83
CA GLU A 41 5.11 -9.21 -10.52
C GLU A 41 5.28 -10.42 -9.63
N GLY A 42 5.69 -10.21 -8.38
CA GLY A 42 5.93 -11.32 -7.47
C GLY A 42 4.70 -11.70 -6.68
N ALA A 43 4.92 -12.39 -5.57
CA ALA A 43 3.83 -12.89 -4.73
C ALA A 43 2.98 -11.74 -4.18
N GLU A 44 1.71 -12.01 -4.02
CA GLU A 44 0.76 -11.00 -3.52
C GLU A 44 0.63 -11.10 -2.02
N ALA A 45 0.64 -9.95 -1.34
CA ALA A 45 0.52 -9.89 0.11
C ALA A 45 -0.93 -10.11 0.51
N GLN A 46 -1.15 -11.08 1.38
CA GLN A 46 -2.45 -11.44 1.91
C GLN A 46 -2.44 -11.32 3.43
N ASP A 47 -3.62 -11.34 4.03
CA ASP A 47 -3.72 -11.34 5.49
C ASP A 47 -2.93 -12.53 6.05
N TYR A 48 -2.26 -12.29 7.14
CA TYR A 48 -1.46 -13.27 7.90
C TYR A 48 -0.10 -13.57 7.29
N ASN A 49 0.20 -13.04 6.10
CA ASN A 49 1.55 -13.18 5.57
C ASN A 49 2.51 -12.26 6.32
N LYS A 50 3.75 -12.72 6.44
CA LYS A 50 4.80 -11.87 6.94
C LYS A 50 5.36 -11.13 5.72
N VAL A 51 5.45 -9.83 5.79
CA VAL A 51 5.90 -9.01 4.66
C VAL A 51 7.07 -8.15 5.07
N VAL A 52 7.92 -7.85 4.08
CA VAL A 52 9.08 -6.99 4.26
C VAL A 52 8.94 -5.82 3.32
N VAL A 53 9.01 -4.61 3.85
CA VAL A 53 8.81 -3.40 3.06
C VAL A 53 9.88 -2.37 3.33
N ASN A 54 10.14 -1.51 2.33
CA ASN A 54 10.77 -0.22 2.56
C ASN A 54 9.67 0.82 2.53
N TYR A 55 9.83 1.88 3.29
CA TYR A 55 8.81 2.92 3.35
C TYR A 55 9.38 4.27 3.74
N THR A 56 8.67 5.31 3.36
CA THR A 56 8.92 6.68 3.83
C THR A 56 7.57 7.29 4.16
N GLY A 57 7.44 7.79 5.39
CA GLY A 57 6.22 8.44 5.84
C GLY A 57 6.40 9.93 5.95
N THR A 58 5.44 10.68 5.42
CA THR A 58 5.46 12.15 5.45
C THR A 58 4.11 12.66 5.94
N LEU A 59 4.13 13.86 6.45
CA LEU A 59 2.91 14.63 6.74
C LEU A 59 2.49 15.36 5.47
N GLU A 60 1.33 15.99 5.53
CA GLU A 60 0.80 16.68 4.34
C GLU A 60 1.69 17.83 3.90
N ASP A 61 2.46 18.42 4.82
CA ASP A 61 3.38 19.49 4.46
C ASP A 61 4.68 18.99 3.84
N GLY A 62 4.80 17.66 3.70
CA GLY A 62 5.99 17.06 3.09
C GLY A 62 7.09 16.70 4.06
N SER A 63 6.94 17.03 5.35
CA SER A 63 7.99 16.70 6.32
C SER A 63 8.01 15.20 6.56
N VAL A 64 9.19 14.61 6.54
CA VAL A 64 9.38 13.18 6.76
C VAL A 64 9.41 12.91 8.26
N PHE A 65 8.55 12.01 8.73
CA PHE A 65 8.55 11.65 10.14
C PHE A 65 9.20 10.29 10.39
N ASP A 66 9.31 9.45 9.37
CA ASP A 66 9.94 8.13 9.53
C ASP A 66 10.28 7.57 8.17
N SER A 67 11.36 6.79 8.09
CA SER A 67 11.73 6.14 6.84
C SER A 67 12.66 4.98 7.14
N SER A 68 12.39 3.84 6.50
CA SER A 68 13.27 2.68 6.61
C SER A 68 14.60 2.93 5.89
N LEU A 69 14.66 3.97 5.05
CA LEU A 69 15.85 4.30 4.29
C LEU A 69 16.81 5.21 5.03
N ASN A 70 16.45 5.65 6.23
CA ASN A 70 17.34 6.48 7.04
C ASN A 70 18.61 5.71 7.40
N PRO A 71 19.75 6.40 7.58
CA PRO A 71 20.99 5.72 7.95
C PRO A 71 20.81 4.88 9.20
N GLY A 72 21.32 3.66 9.18
CA GLY A 72 21.22 2.77 10.32
C GLY A 72 19.92 2.02 10.41
N ARG A 73 19.00 2.27 9.50
CA ARG A 73 17.72 1.57 9.44
C ARG A 73 17.79 0.52 8.34
N GLY A 74 16.77 -0.25 8.21
CA GLY A 74 16.67 -1.25 7.15
C GLY A 74 15.22 -1.56 6.91
N PRO A 75 14.93 -2.48 6.00
CA PRO A 75 13.55 -2.84 5.70
C PRO A 75 12.80 -3.28 6.95
N PHE A 76 11.52 -3.04 6.96
CA PHE A 76 10.65 -3.32 8.09
C PHE A 76 9.83 -4.58 7.81
N THR A 77 9.78 -5.47 8.78
CA THR A 77 9.06 -6.74 8.66
C THR A 77 7.88 -6.73 9.61
N PHE A 78 6.71 -7.12 9.12
CA PHE A 78 5.53 -7.23 10.00
C PHE A 78 4.57 -8.26 9.42
N THR A 79 3.64 -8.73 10.27
CA THR A 79 2.59 -9.64 9.82
C THR A 79 1.36 -8.80 9.45
N LEU A 80 0.87 -9.02 8.22
CA LEU A 80 -0.21 -8.23 7.66
C LEU A 80 -1.56 -8.65 8.22
N GLY A 81 -2.40 -7.69 8.54
CA GLY A 81 -3.79 -7.96 8.86
C GLY A 81 -4.08 -8.33 10.30
N VAL A 82 -3.10 -8.21 11.20
CA VAL A 82 -3.28 -8.63 12.59
C VAL A 82 -3.20 -7.46 13.58
N GLY A 83 -3.17 -6.24 13.09
CA GLY A 83 -3.14 -5.07 13.97
C GLY A 83 -1.78 -4.76 14.56
N SER A 84 -0.71 -5.32 14.01
CA SER A 84 0.63 -5.03 14.49
C SER A 84 1.14 -3.70 13.98
N VAL A 85 0.46 -3.11 13.00
CA VAL A 85 0.79 -1.80 12.42
C VAL A 85 -0.50 -0.97 12.38
N ILE A 86 -0.40 0.30 12.01
CA ILE A 86 -1.59 1.14 11.91
C ILE A 86 -2.56 0.55 10.86
N LYS A 87 -3.84 0.80 11.07
CA LYS A 87 -4.87 0.17 10.24
C LYS A 87 -4.71 0.51 8.76
N GLY A 88 -4.27 1.73 8.47
CA GLY A 88 -4.04 2.11 7.07
C GLY A 88 -3.02 1.24 6.37
N TRP A 89 -2.06 0.69 7.10
CA TRP A 89 -1.09 -0.24 6.52
C TRP A 89 -1.69 -1.62 6.32
N ASP A 90 -2.42 -2.14 7.34
CA ASP A 90 -3.05 -3.45 7.19
C ASP A 90 -4.00 -3.47 6.00
N LEU A 91 -4.68 -2.37 5.74
CA LEU A 91 -5.60 -2.27 4.60
C LEU A 91 -4.87 -1.90 3.31
N GLY A 92 -3.86 -1.04 3.41
CA GLY A 92 -3.23 -0.47 2.22
C GLY A 92 -2.13 -1.32 1.61
N VAL A 93 -1.47 -2.19 2.39
CA VAL A 93 -0.43 -3.06 1.87
C VAL A 93 -1.02 -4.35 1.32
N LYS A 94 -2.19 -4.73 1.81
CA LYS A 94 -2.84 -5.94 1.32
C LYS A 94 -3.07 -5.83 -0.17
N GLY A 95 -2.74 -6.88 -0.89
CA GLY A 95 -2.90 -6.92 -2.35
C GLY A 95 -1.71 -6.41 -3.13
N MET A 96 -0.69 -5.85 -2.46
CA MET A 96 0.54 -5.48 -3.17
C MET A 96 1.26 -6.75 -3.61
N LYS A 97 1.97 -6.65 -4.71
CA LYS A 97 2.82 -7.75 -5.16
C LYS A 97 4.28 -7.36 -4.98
N VAL A 98 5.12 -8.34 -4.72
CA VAL A 98 6.55 -8.09 -4.55
C VAL A 98 7.09 -7.36 -5.78
N GLY A 99 7.83 -6.31 -5.54
CA GLY A 99 8.32 -5.41 -6.58
C GLY A 99 7.43 -4.20 -6.79
N GLY A 100 6.25 -4.18 -6.18
CA GLY A 100 5.32 -3.09 -6.34
C GLY A 100 5.61 -1.93 -5.40
N LYS A 101 5.08 -0.77 -5.76
CA LYS A 101 5.15 0.44 -4.94
C LYS A 101 3.78 1.08 -4.87
N ARG A 102 3.38 1.45 -3.68
CA ARG A 102 2.11 2.15 -3.44
C ARG A 102 2.33 3.39 -2.62
N LYS A 103 1.53 4.41 -2.93
CA LYS A 103 1.43 5.58 -2.08
C LYS A 103 0.11 5.47 -1.35
N LEU A 104 0.16 5.54 -0.02
CA LEU A 104 -1.03 5.43 0.82
C LEU A 104 -1.26 6.77 1.49
N THR A 105 -2.45 7.33 1.30
CA THR A 105 -2.85 8.52 2.03
C THR A 105 -3.83 8.05 3.09
N ILE A 106 -3.42 8.17 4.34
CA ILE A 106 -4.08 7.54 5.47
C ILE A 106 -4.69 8.60 6.37
N PRO A 107 -6.02 8.67 6.45
CA PRO A 107 -6.65 9.62 7.38
C PRO A 107 -6.33 9.23 8.81
N SER A 108 -6.42 10.19 9.73
CA SER A 108 -6.00 9.95 11.11
C SER A 108 -6.71 8.78 11.77
N ASP A 109 -7.97 8.53 11.41
CA ASP A 109 -8.73 7.40 11.97
C ASP A 109 -8.07 6.06 11.70
N LEU A 110 -7.30 5.96 10.63
CA LEU A 110 -6.60 4.73 10.26
C LEU A 110 -5.12 4.81 10.58
N GLY A 111 -4.70 5.91 11.18
CA GLY A 111 -3.33 6.15 11.59
C GLY A 111 -3.21 6.31 13.09
N TYR A 112 -2.73 7.47 13.54
CA TYR A 112 -2.48 7.68 14.95
C TYR A 112 -3.58 8.49 15.67
N GLY A 113 -4.64 8.80 14.96
CA GLY A 113 -5.85 9.37 15.56
C GLY A 113 -5.63 10.72 16.22
N ASP A 114 -6.43 10.99 17.23
CA ASP A 114 -6.41 12.26 17.93
C ASP A 114 -5.22 12.40 18.87
N LYS A 115 -4.49 11.32 19.12
CA LYS A 115 -3.33 11.40 20.00
C LYS A 115 -2.06 11.74 19.26
N GLY A 116 -1.99 11.43 17.98
CA GLY A 116 -0.75 11.58 17.24
C GLY A 116 0.30 10.61 17.74
N ALA A 117 1.56 10.89 17.48
CA ALA A 117 2.65 10.03 17.90
C ALA A 117 3.87 10.90 18.18
N GLY A 118 4.27 10.95 19.46
CA GLY A 118 5.43 11.70 19.89
C GLY A 118 5.37 13.15 19.44
N ASN A 119 6.54 13.70 19.13
CA ASN A 119 6.61 15.07 18.68
C ASN A 119 6.53 15.21 17.18
N LEU A 120 6.48 14.11 16.46
CA LEU A 120 6.58 14.15 15.01
C LEU A 120 5.24 14.09 14.32
N ILE A 121 4.25 13.42 14.91
CA ILE A 121 2.93 13.27 14.30
C ILE A 121 1.90 13.96 15.17
N PRO A 122 1.35 15.09 14.70
CA PRO A 122 0.37 15.83 15.51
C PRO A 122 -0.96 15.11 15.57
N PRO A 123 -1.81 15.48 16.53
CA PRO A 123 -3.17 14.93 16.58
C PRO A 123 -3.93 15.19 15.29
N GLY A 124 -4.69 14.20 14.86
CA GLY A 124 -5.54 14.36 13.68
C GLY A 124 -4.81 14.40 12.36
N ALA A 125 -3.53 14.00 12.33
CA ALA A 125 -2.72 14.14 11.12
C ALA A 125 -3.08 13.08 10.07
N THR A 126 -3.14 13.51 8.83
CA THR A 126 -3.18 12.62 7.68
C THR A 126 -1.75 12.22 7.36
N LEU A 127 -1.53 10.93 7.14
CA LEU A 127 -0.19 10.40 6.89
C LEU A 127 -0.09 9.97 5.45
N ILE A 128 1.07 10.20 4.84
CA ILE A 128 1.34 9.78 3.48
C ILE A 128 2.54 8.86 3.50
N PHE A 129 2.35 7.61 3.07
CA PHE A 129 3.43 6.64 3.02
C PHE A 129 3.69 6.22 1.60
N GLU A 130 4.95 6.16 1.23
CA GLU A 130 5.35 5.47 0.01
C GLU A 130 5.95 4.16 0.45
N VAL A 131 5.38 3.06 -0.02
CA VAL A 131 5.71 1.70 0.43
C VAL A 131 6.15 0.87 -0.75
N GLU A 132 7.26 0.18 -0.59
CA GLU A 132 7.73 -0.78 -1.59
C GLU A 132 7.74 -2.15 -0.95
N LEU A 133 7.09 -3.13 -1.57
CA LEU A 133 7.03 -4.49 -1.05
C LEU A 133 8.20 -5.28 -1.57
N LEU A 134 9.02 -5.79 -0.66
CA LEU A 134 10.25 -6.49 -1.00
C LEU A 134 10.09 -8.00 -0.94
N GLU A 135 9.35 -8.50 0.04
CA GLU A 135 9.20 -9.94 0.25
C GLU A 135 7.87 -10.27 0.87
N VAL A 136 7.35 -11.45 0.55
CA VAL A 136 6.19 -12.04 1.19
C VAL A 136 6.55 -13.45 1.61
N GLU A 137 6.37 -13.74 2.91
CA GLU A 137 6.57 -15.10 3.42
C GLU A 137 5.19 -15.67 3.73
N GLU A 138 4.92 -16.85 3.22
CA GLU A 138 3.66 -17.54 3.47
C GLU A 138 3.88 -18.69 4.41
N TYR A 139 2.88 -19.03 5.22
CA TYR A 139 2.95 -20.14 6.15
C TYR A 139 2.07 -21.29 5.70
#